data_8af1a60dfa75114efd1821cf58e7f437
#
_entry.id   8af1a60dfa75114efd1821cf58e7f437
#
_cell.length_a   1.000
_cell.length_b   1.000
_cell.length_c   1.000
_cell.angle_alpha   90.00
_cell.angle_beta   90.00
_cell.angle_gamma   90.00
#
_symmetry.space_group_name_H-M   'P 1'
#
loop_
_entity.id
_entity.type
_entity.pdbx_description
1 polymer ?
#
loop_
_entity_poly.entity_id
_entity_poly.type
_entity_poly.pdbx_seq_one_letter_code
_entity_poly.pdbx_strand_id
1 'polypeptide(L)'
;MNGAMLLQHAAGVVEHRESVYGAAQPLFEHIARRWSLVLGMEVTPAQVALCLIDLKLARLVHDPSQLDSIVDVAGYAACLREVAVSSETRGSLEDAR
;
A
#
# COMPACT_ATOMS: atom_id res chain seq x y z
N MET A 1 11.91 -10.53 16.56
CA MET A 1 11.53 -10.90 15.17
C MET A 1 12.58 -10.36 14.23
N ASN A 2 13.11 -11.23 13.36
CA ASN A 2 14.07 -10.76 12.37
C ASN A 2 13.33 -10.27 11.11
N GLY A 3 14.09 -9.76 10.14
CA GLY A 3 13.50 -9.20 8.94
C GLY A 3 12.65 -10.17 8.13
N ALA A 4 13.11 -11.40 7.98
CA ALA A 4 12.36 -12.39 7.22
C ALA A 4 11.06 -12.75 7.92
N MET A 5 11.10 -12.88 9.25
CA MET A 5 9.88 -13.14 10.01
C MET A 5 8.90 -11.99 9.93
N LEU A 6 9.41 -10.77 9.92
CA LEU A 6 8.55 -9.61 9.74
C LEU A 6 7.83 -9.66 8.41
N LEU A 7 8.54 -10.02 7.33
CA LEU A 7 7.92 -10.08 6.01
C LEU A 7 6.88 -11.19 5.93
N GLN A 8 7.14 -12.34 6.57
CA GLN A 8 6.16 -13.42 6.63
C GLN A 8 4.92 -12.98 7.39
N HIS A 9 5.11 -12.27 8.49
CA HIS A 9 3.99 -11.76 9.26
C HIS A 9 3.19 -10.75 8.44
N ALA A 10 3.88 -9.85 7.76
CA ALA A 10 3.21 -8.86 6.91
C ALA A 10 2.42 -9.53 5.79
N ALA A 11 2.95 -10.60 5.20
CA ALA A 11 2.23 -11.35 4.17
C ALA A 11 0.91 -11.89 4.72
N GLY A 12 0.94 -12.44 5.93
CA GLY A 12 -0.28 -12.93 6.55
C GLY A 12 -1.31 -11.82 6.81
N VAL A 13 -0.84 -10.65 7.21
CA VAL A 13 -1.71 -9.50 7.43
C VAL A 13 -2.36 -9.07 6.10
N VAL A 14 -1.58 -9.04 5.03
CA VAL A 14 -2.09 -8.69 3.71
C VAL A 14 -3.18 -9.67 3.28
N GLU A 15 -2.93 -10.96 3.44
CA GLU A 15 -3.91 -11.98 3.07
C GLU A 15 -5.18 -11.86 3.90
N HIS A 16 -5.03 -11.61 5.19
CA HIS A 16 -6.19 -11.46 6.05
C HIS A 16 -7.03 -10.25 5.64
N ARG A 17 -6.39 -9.12 5.38
CA ARG A 17 -7.11 -7.91 4.98
C ARG A 17 -7.80 -8.09 3.65
N GLU A 18 -7.17 -8.80 2.72
CA GLU A 18 -7.81 -9.09 1.45
C GLU A 18 -9.08 -9.91 1.64
N SER A 19 -9.06 -10.87 2.56
CA SER A 19 -10.24 -11.69 2.81
C SER A 19 -11.36 -10.88 3.45
N VAL A 20 -11.03 -9.81 4.17
CA VAL A 20 -12.04 -8.99 4.84
C VAL A 20 -12.54 -7.86 3.95
N TYR A 21 -11.62 -7.17 3.27
CA TYR A 21 -11.94 -5.95 2.54
C TYR A 21 -11.91 -6.11 1.02
N GLY A 22 -11.52 -7.28 0.52
CA GLY A 22 -11.42 -7.51 -0.90
C GLY A 22 -10.05 -7.15 -1.45
N ALA A 23 -9.90 -7.34 -2.75
CA ALA A 23 -8.63 -7.10 -3.42
C ALA A 23 -8.24 -5.63 -3.33
N ALA A 24 -6.94 -5.36 -3.37
CA ALA A 24 -6.44 -4.01 -3.22
C ALA A 24 -6.89 -3.10 -4.35
N GLN A 25 -6.93 -3.59 -5.58
CA GLN A 25 -7.19 -2.70 -6.70
C GLN A 25 -8.55 -2.02 -6.64
N PRO A 26 -9.68 -2.74 -6.52
CA PRO A 26 -10.97 -2.05 -6.46
C PRO A 26 -11.10 -1.16 -5.23
N LEU A 27 -10.52 -1.58 -4.10
CA LEU A 27 -10.56 -0.76 -2.90
C LEU A 27 -9.80 0.55 -3.11
N PHE A 28 -8.59 0.47 -3.66
CA PHE A 28 -7.77 1.66 -3.84
C PHE A 28 -8.33 2.58 -4.93
N GLU A 29 -8.97 2.01 -5.95
CA GLU A 29 -9.68 2.82 -6.94
C GLU A 29 -10.81 3.60 -6.28
N HIS A 30 -11.54 2.96 -5.39
CA HIS A 30 -12.62 3.62 -4.68
C HIS A 30 -12.09 4.75 -3.79
N ILE A 31 -11.01 4.49 -3.06
CA ILE A 31 -10.39 5.50 -2.21
C ILE A 31 -9.89 6.67 -3.07
N ALA A 32 -9.26 6.36 -4.19
CA ALA A 32 -8.73 7.41 -5.07
C ALA A 32 -9.82 8.33 -5.58
N ARG A 33 -10.99 7.77 -5.93
CA ARG A 33 -12.11 8.59 -6.37
C ARG A 33 -12.59 9.51 -5.25
N ARG A 34 -12.67 8.99 -4.03
CA ARG A 34 -13.10 9.80 -2.91
C ARG A 34 -12.10 10.91 -2.59
N TRP A 35 -10.82 10.58 -2.60
CA TRP A 35 -9.78 11.58 -2.34
C TRP A 35 -9.73 12.63 -3.43
N SER A 36 -10.00 12.24 -4.67
CA SER A 36 -10.04 13.19 -5.78
C SER A 36 -11.13 14.24 -5.55
N LEU A 37 -12.26 13.81 -5.02
CA LEU A 37 -13.36 14.74 -4.70
C LEU A 37 -12.97 15.69 -3.57
N VAL A 38 -12.36 15.16 -2.53
CA VAL A 38 -11.99 15.98 -1.37
C VAL A 38 -10.94 17.01 -1.75
N LEU A 39 -9.94 16.60 -2.54
CA LEU A 39 -8.81 17.46 -2.86
C LEU A 39 -9.04 18.34 -4.08
N GLY A 40 -10.08 18.05 -4.87
CA GLY A 40 -10.35 18.81 -6.07
C GLY A 40 -9.32 18.59 -7.18
N MET A 41 -8.68 17.44 -7.19
CA MET A 41 -7.71 17.10 -8.21
C MET A 41 -7.65 15.59 -8.35
N GLU A 42 -7.17 15.11 -9.48
CA GLU A 42 -7.10 13.68 -9.71
C GLU A 42 -6.08 13.02 -8.80
N VAL A 43 -6.51 11.96 -8.12
CA VAL A 43 -5.64 11.13 -7.29
C VAL A 43 -5.74 9.71 -7.82
N THR A 44 -4.60 9.06 -8.02
CA THR A 44 -4.55 7.69 -8.55
C THR A 44 -4.48 6.67 -7.42
N PRO A 45 -4.84 5.41 -7.69
CA PRO A 45 -4.69 4.36 -6.66
C PRO A 45 -3.25 4.23 -6.16
N ALA A 46 -2.27 4.38 -7.04
CA ALA A 46 -0.86 4.32 -6.62
C ALA A 46 -0.53 5.46 -5.67
N GLN A 47 -1.07 6.65 -5.92
CA GLN A 47 -0.84 7.78 -5.01
C GLN A 47 -1.48 7.55 -3.66
N VAL A 48 -2.64 6.89 -3.62
CA VAL A 48 -3.26 6.52 -2.34
C VAL A 48 -2.30 5.65 -1.54
N ALA A 49 -1.73 4.62 -2.18
CA ALA A 49 -0.81 3.72 -1.50
C ALA A 49 0.42 4.46 -0.99
N LEU A 50 0.96 5.36 -1.82
CA LEU A 50 2.14 6.14 -1.42
C LEU A 50 1.84 7.05 -0.22
N CYS A 51 0.67 7.66 -0.21
CA CYS A 51 0.28 8.52 0.91
C CYS A 51 0.10 7.72 2.18
N LEU A 52 -0.46 6.52 2.09
CA LEU A 52 -0.63 5.68 3.27
C LEU A 52 0.72 5.20 3.81
N ILE A 53 1.65 4.89 2.91
CA ILE A 53 3.02 4.56 3.33
C ILE A 53 3.63 5.76 4.05
N ASP A 54 3.46 6.94 3.49
CA ASP A 54 4.04 8.15 4.07
C ASP A 54 3.47 8.43 5.46
N LEU A 55 2.18 8.18 5.65
CA LEU A 55 1.58 8.31 6.96
C LEU A 55 2.27 7.42 7.98
N LYS A 56 2.57 6.18 7.59
CA LYS A 56 3.23 5.25 8.50
C LYS A 56 4.69 5.63 8.73
N LEU A 57 5.34 6.19 7.72
CA LEU A 57 6.70 6.69 7.89
C LEU A 57 6.73 7.82 8.91
N ALA A 58 5.74 8.70 8.88
CA ALA A 58 5.66 9.77 9.88
C ALA A 58 5.55 9.23 11.29
N ARG A 59 4.78 8.14 11.47
CA ARG A 59 4.68 7.50 12.78
C ARG A 59 6.02 6.90 13.20
N LEU A 60 6.76 6.33 12.25
CA LEU A 60 8.05 5.71 12.55
C LEU A 60 9.13 6.73 12.86
N VAL A 61 9.00 7.93 12.35
CA VAL A 61 9.93 9.01 12.77
C VAL A 61 9.78 9.28 14.25
N HIS A 62 8.55 9.23 14.76
CA HIS A 62 8.31 9.42 16.19
C HIS A 62 8.79 8.22 17.01
N ASP A 63 8.52 7.00 16.53
CA ASP A 63 8.91 5.77 17.21
C ASP A 63 9.31 4.72 16.18
N PRO A 64 10.61 4.63 15.86
CA PRO A 64 11.08 3.70 14.81
C PRO A 64 10.92 2.23 15.17
N SER A 65 10.62 1.92 16.42
CA SER A 65 10.46 0.53 16.86
C SER A 65 9.02 0.06 16.78
N GLN A 66 8.07 0.91 16.38
CA GLN A 66 6.66 0.53 16.38
C GLN A 66 6.39 -0.51 15.29
N LEU A 67 6.18 -1.73 15.73
CA LEU A 67 6.06 -2.86 14.83
C LEU A 67 4.87 -2.73 13.88
N ASP A 68 3.72 -2.28 14.39
CA ASP A 68 2.52 -2.18 13.56
C ASP A 68 2.74 -1.27 12.36
N SER A 69 3.44 -0.15 12.56
CA SER A 69 3.70 0.76 11.44
C SER A 69 4.69 0.17 10.45
N ILE A 70 5.69 -0.59 10.94
CA ILE A 70 6.63 -1.26 10.05
C ILE A 70 5.90 -2.30 9.20
N VAL A 71 5.02 -3.09 9.80
CA VAL A 71 4.23 -4.08 9.09
C VAL A 71 3.33 -3.38 8.06
N ASP A 72 2.74 -2.25 8.43
CA ASP A 72 1.86 -1.53 7.52
C ASP A 72 2.60 -0.94 6.33
N VAL A 73 3.85 -0.48 6.52
CA VAL A 73 4.66 -0.05 5.38
C VAL A 73 4.83 -1.19 4.39
N ALA A 74 5.17 -2.38 4.89
CA ALA A 74 5.31 -3.55 4.02
C ALA A 74 3.99 -3.91 3.34
N GLY A 75 2.89 -3.85 4.07
CA GLY A 75 1.57 -4.17 3.52
C GLY A 75 1.14 -3.19 2.44
N TYR A 76 1.31 -1.90 2.68
CA TYR A 76 0.97 -0.90 1.67
C TYR A 76 1.91 -0.96 0.47
N ALA A 77 3.17 -1.37 0.69
CA ALA A 77 4.08 -1.58 -0.43
C ALA A 77 3.56 -2.70 -1.34
N ALA A 78 3.03 -3.77 -0.74
CA ALA A 78 2.42 -4.84 -1.53
C ALA A 78 1.19 -4.33 -2.29
N CYS A 79 0.37 -3.52 -1.65
CA CYS A 79 -0.79 -2.93 -2.32
C CYS A 79 -0.36 -2.03 -3.47
N LEU A 80 0.67 -1.23 -3.26
CA LEU A 80 1.21 -0.37 -4.31
C LEU A 80 1.62 -1.19 -5.52
N ARG A 81 2.30 -2.30 -5.29
CA ARG A 81 2.71 -3.17 -6.38
C ARG A 81 1.50 -3.65 -7.18
N GLU A 82 0.45 -4.07 -6.48
CA GLU A 82 -0.72 -4.61 -7.16
C GLU A 82 -1.44 -3.55 -7.98
N VAL A 83 -1.65 -2.37 -7.42
CA VAL A 83 -2.41 -1.34 -8.13
C VAL A 83 -1.58 -0.70 -9.24
N ALA A 84 -0.27 -0.60 -9.07
CA ALA A 84 0.59 -0.02 -10.08
C ALA A 84 0.69 -0.94 -11.29
N VAL A 85 0.83 -2.23 -11.05
CA VAL A 85 0.90 -3.20 -12.15
C VAL A 85 -0.41 -3.23 -12.92
N SER A 86 -1.53 -3.22 -12.19
CA SER A 86 -2.84 -3.27 -12.82
C SER A 86 -3.10 -2.06 -13.70
N SER A 87 -2.75 -0.87 -13.23
CA SER A 87 -3.04 0.33 -13.98
C SER A 87 -2.13 0.48 -15.17
N GLU A 88 -0.91 -0.05 -15.03
CA GLU A 88 0.00 0.09 -16.12
C GLU A 88 -0.20 -0.92 -17.17
N THR A 89 -0.55 -2.00 -16.79
CA THR A 89 -0.73 -3.05 -17.63
C THR A 89 0.36 -3.16 -18.48
N ARG A 90 1.08 -3.70 -18.54
CA ARG A 90 1.85 -3.89 -19.47
C ARG A 90 3.13 -3.56 -19.65
N GLY A 91 3.49 -3.14 -20.46
CA GLY A 91 4.80 -2.99 -20.88
C GLY A 91 5.73 -2.47 -19.85
N SER A 92 5.22 -1.73 -18.96
CA SER A 92 6.05 -1.08 -17.97
C SER A 92 6.76 -2.04 -17.04
N LEU A 93 6.34 -3.29 -16.99
CA LEU A 93 7.07 -4.23 -16.17
C LEU A 93 8.49 -4.40 -16.59
N GLU A 94 8.75 -4.27 -17.87
CA GLU A 94 10.09 -4.45 -18.36
C GLU A 94 10.98 -3.31 -18.00
N ASP A 95 10.40 -2.17 -17.73
CA ASP A 95 11.17 -1.00 -17.34
C ASP A 95 11.39 -0.93 -15.86
N ALA A 96 10.75 -1.76 -15.09
CA ALA A 96 10.91 -1.73 -13.65
C ALA A 96 12.30 -2.21 -13.31
N ARG A 97 13.07 -1.39 -12.69
CA ARG A 97 14.43 -1.77 -12.35
C ARG A 97 14.69 -1.62 -10.94
#